data_355760189a30c6c2bb6d4c905abe2986
#
_entry.id   355760189a30c6c2bb6d4c905abe2986
#
_cell.length_a   1.000
_cell.length_b   1.000
_cell.length_c   1.000
_cell.angle_alpha   90.00
_cell.angle_beta   90.00
_cell.angle_gamma   90.00
#
_symmetry.space_group_name_H-M   'P 1'
#
loop_
_entity.id
_entity.type
_entity.pdbx_description
1 polymer ?
#
loop_
_entity_poly.entity_id
_entity_poly.type
_entity_poly.pdbx_seq_one_letter_code
_entity_poly.pdbx_strand_id
1 'polypeptide(L)'
;EYDEYACDMAFYNSKLFLDKGTPEIDPMDIFNQYMRDYRGHAHQKLVRDYATRGGEMLDWMCTYIPQDLIDKYAKTSNYKGNANFNGEHCGQKSFIGMTQWRDEDSNINMWPYVIRTLHTALEELGGQMRWGYQAIELVKDGDAVTGAILRDVEGAYHQINAKATIVCAGDFGGNPDMRLDLSDQMRNLAWSYGSDR
;
A
#
# COMPACT_ATOMS: atom_id res chain seq x y z
N GLU A 1 -6.14 12.31 -8.05
CA GLU A 1 -5.24 12.99 -7.09
C GLU A 1 -4.60 12.04 -6.06
N TYR A 2 -4.83 10.72 -6.19
CA TYR A 2 -4.19 9.73 -5.31
C TYR A 2 -2.69 9.58 -5.53
N ASP A 3 -2.19 9.99 -6.67
CA ASP A 3 -0.79 9.89 -7.03
C ASP A 3 0.11 10.86 -6.25
N GLU A 4 -0.45 11.91 -5.67
CA GLU A 4 0.31 12.85 -4.83
C GLU A 4 0.68 12.28 -3.46
N TYR A 5 -0.03 11.24 -3.02
CA TYR A 5 0.08 10.68 -1.67
C TYR A 5 0.69 9.29 -1.60
N ALA A 6 1.17 8.74 -2.72
CA ALA A 6 1.87 7.49 -2.71
C ALA A 6 3.17 7.60 -1.91
N CYS A 7 3.31 6.76 -0.91
CA CYS A 7 4.46 6.72 -0.01
C CYS A 7 5.41 5.60 -0.39
N ASP A 8 6.59 5.64 0.19
CA ASP A 8 7.52 4.53 0.13
C ASP A 8 6.86 3.26 0.69
N MET A 9 7.03 2.15 0.00
CA MET A 9 6.53 0.83 0.38
C MET A 9 7.68 -0.16 0.49
N ALA A 10 7.60 -1.09 1.42
CA ALA A 10 8.61 -2.12 1.56
C ALA A 10 8.24 -3.36 0.72
N PHE A 11 9.14 -3.74 -0.18
CA PHE A 11 9.05 -4.92 -1.02
C PHE A 11 10.31 -5.77 -0.82
N TYR A 12 10.26 -6.63 0.18
CA TYR A 12 11.41 -7.45 0.55
C TYR A 12 11.70 -8.51 -0.50
N ASN A 13 12.98 -8.73 -0.76
CA ASN A 13 13.47 -9.77 -1.66
C ASN A 13 12.93 -9.66 -3.10
N SER A 14 12.62 -8.44 -3.56
CA SER A 14 12.31 -8.21 -4.97
C SER A 14 13.51 -8.61 -5.83
N LYS A 15 13.28 -9.35 -6.90
CA LYS A 15 14.31 -9.74 -7.85
C LYS A 15 15.05 -8.52 -8.43
N LEU A 16 14.32 -7.42 -8.68
CA LEU A 16 14.88 -6.16 -9.13
C LEU A 16 16.07 -5.70 -8.27
N PHE A 17 15.95 -5.82 -6.95
CA PHE A 17 16.97 -5.35 -6.02
C PHE A 17 17.99 -6.43 -5.67
N LEU A 18 17.59 -7.69 -5.62
CA LEU A 18 18.53 -8.82 -5.46
C LEU A 18 19.56 -8.84 -6.61
N ASP A 19 19.09 -8.65 -7.85
CA ASP A 19 19.97 -8.57 -9.03
C ASP A 19 20.92 -7.35 -8.98
N LYS A 20 20.57 -6.31 -8.23
CA LYS A 20 21.42 -5.14 -7.96
C LYS A 20 22.33 -5.31 -6.73
N GLY A 21 22.36 -6.50 -6.14
CA GLY A 21 23.25 -6.85 -5.02
C GLY A 21 22.68 -6.55 -3.64
N THR A 22 21.38 -6.27 -3.52
CA THR A 22 20.72 -6.18 -2.20
C THR A 22 20.75 -7.56 -1.54
N PRO A 23 21.12 -7.67 -0.26
CA PRO A 23 21.14 -8.96 0.41
C PRO A 23 19.72 -9.53 0.58
N GLU A 24 19.60 -10.83 0.38
CA GLU A 24 18.38 -11.56 0.67
C GLU A 24 18.14 -11.62 2.19
N ILE A 25 16.88 -11.47 2.58
CA ILE A 25 16.45 -11.49 3.98
C ILE A 25 15.56 -12.71 4.19
N ASP A 26 15.79 -13.43 5.30
CA ASP A 26 14.88 -14.53 5.68
C ASP A 26 13.46 -13.97 5.89
N PRO A 27 12.47 -14.40 5.11
CA PRO A 27 11.09 -13.95 5.29
C PRO A 27 10.53 -14.19 6.69
N MET A 28 11.06 -15.19 7.40
CA MET A 28 10.62 -15.45 8.78
C MET A 28 11.15 -14.40 9.76
N ASP A 29 12.31 -13.83 9.52
CA ASP A 29 12.79 -12.70 10.32
C ASP A 29 11.87 -11.48 10.16
N ILE A 30 11.45 -11.18 8.91
CA ILE A 30 10.50 -10.13 8.60
C ILE A 30 9.16 -10.40 9.29
N PHE A 31 8.61 -11.60 9.10
CA PHE A 31 7.35 -12.01 9.72
C PHE A 31 7.38 -11.85 11.24
N ASN A 32 8.41 -12.40 11.89
CA ASN A 32 8.54 -12.35 13.34
C ASN A 32 8.65 -10.92 13.86
N GLN A 33 9.35 -10.04 13.14
CA GLN A 33 9.45 -8.64 13.53
C GLN A 33 8.11 -7.94 13.43
N TYR A 34 7.39 -8.08 12.32
CA TYR A 34 6.06 -7.49 12.18
C TYR A 34 5.07 -8.01 13.24
N MET A 35 5.06 -9.32 13.50
CA MET A 35 4.20 -9.88 14.55
C MET A 35 4.53 -9.34 15.94
N ARG A 36 5.81 -9.05 16.21
CA ARG A 36 6.25 -8.41 17.45
C ARG A 36 5.79 -6.96 17.52
N ASP A 37 5.99 -6.19 16.45
CA ASP A 37 5.62 -4.77 16.38
C ASP A 37 4.11 -4.56 16.54
N TYR A 38 3.32 -5.43 15.92
CA TYR A 38 1.87 -5.43 16.07
C TYR A 38 1.38 -6.17 17.32
N ARG A 39 2.28 -6.61 18.18
CA ARG A 39 1.96 -7.33 19.43
C ARG A 39 1.02 -8.53 19.23
N GLY A 40 1.12 -9.22 18.11
CA GLY A 40 0.30 -10.35 17.73
C GLY A 40 -1.11 -10.00 17.22
N HIS A 41 -1.47 -8.72 17.13
CA HIS A 41 -2.81 -8.30 16.65
C HIS A 41 -2.97 -8.34 15.13
N ALA A 42 -1.88 -8.43 14.38
CA ALA A 42 -1.96 -8.52 12.92
C ALA A 42 -2.42 -9.90 12.46
N HIS A 43 -3.09 -9.94 11.30
CA HIS A 43 -3.51 -11.19 10.69
C HIS A 43 -2.29 -11.97 10.16
N GLN A 44 -1.92 -13.05 10.84
CA GLN A 44 -0.69 -13.81 10.62
C GLN A 44 -0.48 -14.25 9.16
N LYS A 45 -1.54 -14.72 8.50
CA LYS A 45 -1.46 -15.15 7.10
C LYS A 45 -1.08 -13.98 6.18
N LEU A 46 -1.70 -12.81 6.36
CA LEU A 46 -1.39 -11.62 5.57
C LEU A 46 0.05 -11.15 5.78
N VAL A 47 0.51 -11.12 7.04
CA VAL A 47 1.89 -10.76 7.36
C VAL A 47 2.88 -11.74 6.75
N ARG A 48 2.57 -13.04 6.78
CA ARG A 48 3.39 -14.08 6.16
C ARG A 48 3.43 -13.92 4.63
N ASP A 49 2.27 -13.76 3.99
CA ASP A 49 2.18 -13.56 2.54
C ASP A 49 2.96 -12.32 2.13
N TYR A 50 2.87 -11.23 2.88
CA TYR A 50 3.64 -10.01 2.66
C TYR A 50 5.15 -10.25 2.78
N ALA A 51 5.60 -10.90 3.85
CA ALA A 51 7.01 -11.18 4.09
C ALA A 51 7.62 -12.12 3.02
N THR A 52 6.84 -13.09 2.53
CA THR A 52 7.32 -14.10 1.58
C THR A 52 7.14 -13.69 0.11
N ARG A 53 6.17 -12.84 -0.20
CA ARG A 53 5.75 -12.53 -1.57
C ARG A 53 5.73 -11.05 -1.92
N GLY A 54 6.06 -10.18 -0.95
CA GLY A 54 6.05 -8.73 -1.19
C GLY A 54 6.97 -8.31 -2.34
N GLY A 55 8.13 -8.96 -2.48
CA GLY A 55 9.05 -8.72 -3.60
C GLY A 55 8.45 -9.07 -4.96
N GLU A 56 7.71 -10.19 -5.06
CA GLU A 56 7.01 -10.58 -6.29
C GLU A 56 6.03 -9.50 -6.77
N MET A 57 5.41 -8.79 -5.82
CA MET A 57 4.48 -7.70 -6.15
C MET A 57 5.19 -6.55 -6.85
N LEU A 58 6.37 -6.12 -6.37
CA LEU A 58 7.16 -5.09 -7.03
C LEU A 58 7.63 -5.55 -8.41
N ASP A 59 8.13 -6.80 -8.50
CA ASP A 59 8.60 -7.35 -9.76
C ASP A 59 7.47 -7.40 -10.80
N TRP A 60 6.26 -7.77 -10.38
CA TRP A 60 5.06 -7.72 -11.22
C TRP A 60 4.71 -6.28 -11.63
N MET A 61 4.70 -5.32 -10.70
CA MET A 61 4.47 -3.90 -11.02
C MET A 61 5.46 -3.40 -12.08
N CYS A 62 6.74 -3.77 -11.95
CA CYS A 62 7.80 -3.37 -12.88
C CYS A 62 7.58 -3.89 -14.30
N THR A 63 6.74 -4.92 -14.52
CA THR A 63 6.42 -5.36 -15.89
C THR A 63 5.59 -4.33 -16.69
N TYR A 64 4.94 -3.38 -15.98
CA TYR A 64 4.13 -2.31 -16.56
C TYR A 64 4.81 -0.93 -16.54
N ILE A 65 5.98 -0.83 -15.93
CA ILE A 65 6.71 0.42 -15.80
C ILE A 65 7.86 0.44 -16.82
N PRO A 66 8.04 1.52 -17.59
CA PRO A 66 9.17 1.64 -18.52
C PRO A 66 10.51 1.42 -17.83
N GLN A 67 11.39 0.66 -18.48
CA GLN A 67 12.67 0.24 -17.90
C GLN A 67 13.59 1.43 -17.54
N ASP A 68 13.57 2.49 -18.33
CA ASP A 68 14.33 3.71 -18.08
C ASP A 68 13.88 4.42 -16.78
N LEU A 69 12.59 4.37 -16.45
CA LEU A 69 12.09 4.89 -15.16
C LEU A 69 12.55 3.98 -14.00
N ILE A 70 12.52 2.66 -14.19
CA ILE A 70 12.98 1.71 -13.19
C ILE A 70 14.48 1.92 -12.90
N ASP A 71 15.29 2.02 -13.95
CA ASP A 71 16.74 2.15 -13.82
C ASP A 71 17.13 3.46 -13.16
N LYS A 72 16.43 4.54 -13.50
CA LYS A 72 16.75 5.87 -13.01
C LYS A 72 16.22 6.12 -11.59
N TYR A 73 15.01 5.70 -11.29
CA TYR A 73 14.30 6.16 -10.09
C TYR A 73 14.04 5.08 -9.03
N ALA A 74 14.04 3.77 -9.40
CA ALA A 74 13.78 2.72 -8.42
C ALA A 74 14.99 2.49 -7.52
N LYS A 75 14.82 2.80 -6.23
CA LYS A 75 15.84 2.64 -5.19
C LYS A 75 15.30 1.79 -4.06
N THR A 76 16.18 1.10 -3.38
CA THR A 76 15.87 0.42 -2.14
C THR A 76 16.76 0.92 -1.02
N SER A 77 16.20 1.01 0.16
CA SER A 77 16.92 1.42 1.35
C SER A 77 16.34 0.78 2.60
N ASN A 78 17.04 0.91 3.71
CA ASN A 78 16.43 0.77 5.01
C ASN A 78 15.52 1.97 5.29
N TYR A 79 14.59 1.80 6.22
CA TYR A 79 13.70 2.89 6.60
C TYR A 79 14.49 4.12 7.07
N LYS A 80 14.48 5.17 6.26
CA LYS A 80 15.30 6.38 6.50
C LYS A 80 14.85 7.25 7.67
N GLY A 81 13.61 7.10 8.12
CA GLY A 81 13.08 7.85 9.25
C GLY A 81 13.89 7.62 10.52
N ASN A 82 14.71 6.58 10.51
CA ASN A 82 15.56 6.20 11.61
C ASN A 82 16.90 5.69 11.10
N ALA A 83 17.81 6.59 10.78
CA ALA A 83 19.20 6.25 10.47
C ALA A 83 19.84 5.38 11.57
N ASN A 84 19.23 5.37 12.75
CA ASN A 84 19.63 4.57 13.91
C ASN A 84 19.05 3.14 13.90
N PHE A 85 18.14 2.81 12.97
CA PHE A 85 17.52 1.49 12.87
C PHE A 85 18.24 0.53 11.90
N ASN A 86 19.47 0.82 11.53
CA ASN A 86 20.31 -0.15 10.85
C ASN A 86 20.73 -1.23 11.84
N GLY A 87 19.92 -2.26 11.94
CA GLY A 87 20.10 -3.32 12.89
C GLY A 87 19.01 -3.37 13.95
N GLU A 88 19.34 -3.82 15.13
CA GLU A 88 18.43 -3.92 16.25
C GLU A 88 18.49 -2.67 17.12
N HIS A 89 17.35 -1.98 17.29
CA HIS A 89 17.20 -0.89 18.25
C HIS A 89 15.98 -1.14 19.13
N CYS A 90 16.17 -1.14 20.43
CA CYS A 90 15.10 -1.44 21.39
C CYS A 90 14.34 -2.74 21.09
N GLY A 91 15.01 -3.76 20.57
CA GLY A 91 14.41 -5.03 20.17
C GLY A 91 13.67 -5.00 18.84
N GLN A 92 13.73 -3.91 18.08
CA GLN A 92 13.18 -3.81 16.74
C GLN A 92 14.27 -3.95 15.69
N LYS A 93 14.00 -4.77 14.67
CA LYS A 93 14.85 -4.90 13.50
C LYS A 93 14.31 -4.08 12.34
N SER A 94 15.22 -3.43 11.62
CA SER A 94 14.94 -2.80 10.35
C SER A 94 15.57 -3.61 9.22
N PHE A 95 14.82 -3.79 8.14
CA PHE A 95 15.25 -4.56 6.98
C PHE A 95 15.37 -3.67 5.76
N ILE A 96 16.36 -3.96 4.91
CA ILE A 96 16.43 -3.33 3.60
C ILE A 96 15.30 -3.86 2.71
N GLY A 97 14.58 -2.98 2.03
CA GLY A 97 13.43 -3.35 1.20
C GLY A 97 12.46 -2.21 1.00
N MET A 98 12.66 -1.10 1.72
CA MET A 98 11.90 0.13 1.49
C MET A 98 12.18 0.61 0.06
N THR A 99 11.19 0.47 -0.79
CA THR A 99 11.29 0.89 -2.19
C THR A 99 10.89 2.35 -2.31
N GLN A 100 11.78 3.11 -2.88
CA GLN A 100 11.58 4.53 -3.16
C GLN A 100 11.68 4.75 -4.67
N TRP A 101 10.79 5.57 -5.17
CA TRP A 101 10.88 6.10 -6.54
C TRP A 101 11.27 7.56 -6.41
N ARG A 102 12.56 7.85 -6.61
CA ARG A 102 13.11 9.17 -6.31
C ARG A 102 14.14 9.59 -7.34
N ASP A 103 14.00 10.83 -7.77
CA ASP A 103 15.04 11.51 -8.53
C ASP A 103 16.15 11.94 -7.57
N GLU A 104 17.37 11.45 -7.76
CA GLU A 104 18.49 11.71 -6.85
C GLU A 104 19.00 13.14 -6.94
N ASP A 105 18.95 13.76 -8.11
CA ASP A 105 19.45 15.11 -8.32
C ASP A 105 18.55 16.17 -7.69
N SER A 106 17.24 16.01 -7.87
CA SER A 106 16.23 16.95 -7.37
C SER A 106 15.61 16.54 -6.04
N ASN A 107 15.83 15.29 -5.61
CA ASN A 107 15.18 14.66 -4.44
C ASN A 107 13.65 14.61 -4.55
N ILE A 108 13.10 14.68 -5.76
CA ILE A 108 11.65 14.64 -6.00
C ILE A 108 11.14 13.21 -5.88
N ASN A 109 9.98 13.06 -5.24
CA ASN A 109 9.23 11.81 -5.20
C ASN A 109 8.62 11.52 -6.59
N MET A 110 8.98 10.38 -7.17
CA MET A 110 8.54 9.95 -8.50
C MET A 110 7.34 9.00 -8.45
N TRP A 111 6.81 8.65 -7.28
CA TRP A 111 5.61 7.83 -7.16
C TRP A 111 4.42 8.33 -8.00
N PRO A 112 4.14 9.64 -8.09
CA PRO A 112 3.08 10.13 -8.98
C PRO A 112 3.23 9.67 -10.43
N TYR A 113 4.45 9.67 -10.95
CA TYR A 113 4.73 9.19 -12.31
C TYR A 113 4.54 7.69 -12.45
N VAL A 114 4.98 6.93 -11.46
CA VAL A 114 4.80 5.46 -11.42
C VAL A 114 3.31 5.11 -11.40
N ILE A 115 2.53 5.78 -10.56
CA ILE A 115 1.08 5.56 -10.48
C ILE A 115 0.39 5.88 -11.81
N ARG A 116 0.75 7.01 -12.45
CA ARG A 116 0.20 7.36 -13.78
C ARG A 116 0.54 6.33 -14.84
N THR A 117 1.77 5.80 -14.82
CA THR A 117 2.16 4.72 -15.74
C THR A 117 1.30 3.46 -15.51
N LEU A 118 1.03 3.10 -14.26
CA LEU A 118 0.15 1.97 -13.93
C LEU A 118 -1.30 2.24 -14.33
N HIS A 119 -1.79 3.48 -14.21
CA HIS A 119 -3.11 3.87 -14.73
C HIS A 119 -3.19 3.69 -16.24
N THR A 120 -2.19 4.17 -16.97
CA THR A 120 -2.12 3.98 -18.43
C THR A 120 -2.14 2.50 -18.80
N ALA A 121 -1.33 1.67 -18.13
CA ALA A 121 -1.31 0.23 -18.35
C ALA A 121 -2.66 -0.43 -18.05
N LEU A 122 -3.36 0.01 -17.00
CA LEU A 122 -4.71 -0.46 -16.69
C LEU A 122 -5.70 -0.15 -17.82
N GLU A 123 -5.67 1.07 -18.36
CA GLU A 123 -6.53 1.50 -19.46
C GLU A 123 -6.22 0.74 -20.75
N GLU A 124 -4.95 0.51 -21.08
CA GLU A 124 -4.50 -0.29 -22.22
C GLU A 124 -4.99 -1.75 -22.13
N LEU A 125 -5.13 -2.28 -20.91
CA LEU A 125 -5.69 -3.59 -20.63
C LEU A 125 -7.24 -3.60 -20.63
N GLY A 126 -7.89 -2.47 -20.94
CA GLY A 126 -9.34 -2.33 -20.98
C GLY A 126 -9.98 -2.01 -19.64
N GLY A 127 -9.20 -1.69 -18.62
CA GLY A 127 -9.69 -1.19 -17.35
C GLY A 127 -10.28 0.22 -17.47
N GLN A 128 -11.10 0.62 -16.51
CA GLN A 128 -11.70 1.96 -16.48
C GLN A 128 -11.40 2.63 -15.16
N MET A 129 -10.88 3.85 -15.22
CA MET A 129 -10.74 4.74 -14.08
C MET A 129 -11.95 5.68 -14.01
N ARG A 130 -12.58 5.78 -12.85
CA ARG A 130 -13.72 6.67 -12.63
C ARG A 130 -13.43 7.57 -11.43
N TRP A 131 -13.23 8.84 -11.70
CA TRP A 131 -12.94 9.87 -10.70
C TRP A 131 -14.22 10.58 -10.26
N GLY A 132 -14.20 11.15 -9.05
CA GLY A 132 -15.36 11.87 -8.51
C GLY A 132 -16.49 10.98 -8.04
N TYR A 133 -16.23 9.70 -7.77
CA TYR A 133 -17.21 8.77 -7.21
C TYR A 133 -16.85 8.40 -5.78
N GLN A 134 -17.86 8.40 -4.91
CA GLN A 134 -17.77 7.91 -3.54
C GLN A 134 -18.48 6.56 -3.43
N ALA A 135 -17.80 5.54 -2.92
CA ALA A 135 -18.44 4.26 -2.60
C ALA A 135 -19.33 4.44 -1.36
N ILE A 136 -20.60 4.07 -1.48
CA ILE A 136 -21.61 4.26 -0.43
C ILE A 136 -21.96 2.93 0.21
N GLU A 137 -22.14 1.87 -0.59
CA GLU A 137 -22.63 0.59 -0.10
C GLU A 137 -22.15 -0.55 -1.00
N LEU A 138 -21.96 -1.74 -0.40
CA LEU A 138 -21.72 -2.97 -1.14
C LEU A 138 -23.05 -3.66 -1.46
N VAL A 139 -23.27 -3.98 -2.73
CA VAL A 139 -24.44 -4.76 -3.16
C VAL A 139 -24.21 -6.22 -2.78
N LYS A 140 -25.19 -6.81 -2.08
CA LYS A 140 -25.15 -8.21 -1.63
C LYS A 140 -26.28 -9.04 -2.21
N ASP A 141 -25.97 -10.30 -2.45
CA ASP A 141 -26.94 -11.38 -2.70
C ASP A 141 -26.61 -12.50 -1.73
N GLY A 142 -27.38 -12.60 -0.65
CA GLY A 142 -27.04 -13.42 0.50
C GLY A 142 -25.71 -12.98 1.11
N ASP A 143 -24.74 -13.91 1.19
CA ASP A 143 -23.39 -13.65 1.71
C ASP A 143 -22.39 -13.15 0.63
N ALA A 144 -22.81 -13.19 -0.64
CA ALA A 144 -21.96 -12.78 -1.75
C ALA A 144 -22.02 -11.28 -2.00
N VAL A 145 -20.86 -10.64 -2.22
CA VAL A 145 -20.80 -9.26 -2.71
C VAL A 145 -20.83 -9.29 -4.24
N THR A 146 -21.85 -8.67 -4.83
CA THR A 146 -22.11 -8.67 -6.27
C THR A 146 -21.87 -7.31 -6.93
N GLY A 147 -21.40 -6.32 -6.19
CA GLY A 147 -21.10 -5.00 -6.70
C GLY A 147 -21.03 -3.93 -5.63
N ALA A 148 -21.14 -2.68 -6.05
CA ALA A 148 -21.17 -1.52 -5.17
C ALA A 148 -22.10 -0.44 -5.69
N ILE A 149 -22.64 0.36 -4.79
CA ILE A 149 -23.34 1.61 -5.09
C ILE A 149 -22.37 2.76 -4.89
N LEU A 150 -22.23 3.57 -5.92
CA LEU A 150 -21.38 4.75 -5.95
C LEU A 150 -22.25 5.99 -6.07
N ARG A 151 -21.82 7.10 -5.48
CA ARG A 151 -22.42 8.41 -5.64
C ARG A 151 -21.41 9.32 -6.36
N ASP A 152 -21.84 9.96 -7.42
CA ASP A 152 -21.01 10.93 -8.17
C ASP A 152 -21.03 12.34 -7.52
N VAL A 153 -20.25 13.26 -8.11
CA VAL A 153 -20.14 14.66 -7.63
C VAL A 153 -21.44 15.44 -7.75
N GLU A 154 -22.37 15.01 -8.60
CA GLU A 154 -23.69 15.63 -8.80
C GLU A 154 -24.72 15.07 -7.80
N GLY A 155 -24.35 14.03 -7.05
CA GLY A 155 -25.18 13.36 -6.06
C GLY A 155 -26.02 12.21 -6.61
N ALA A 156 -25.85 11.86 -7.89
CA ALA A 156 -26.54 10.71 -8.48
C ALA A 156 -25.93 9.38 -8.04
N TYR A 157 -26.77 8.36 -7.89
CA TYR A 157 -26.35 7.03 -7.48
C TYR A 157 -26.23 6.10 -8.68
N HIS A 158 -25.14 5.34 -8.68
CA HIS A 158 -24.79 4.40 -9.74
C HIS A 158 -24.51 3.02 -9.13
N GLN A 159 -25.21 2.00 -9.56
CA GLN A 159 -24.89 0.62 -9.20
C GLN A 159 -23.93 0.03 -10.21
N ILE A 160 -22.81 -0.49 -9.74
CA ILE A 160 -21.83 -1.24 -10.53
C ILE A 160 -21.91 -2.70 -10.11
N ASN A 161 -22.30 -3.57 -11.02
CA ASN A 161 -22.29 -5.00 -10.78
C ASN A 161 -20.92 -5.60 -11.13
N ALA A 162 -20.42 -6.49 -10.30
CA ALA A 162 -19.11 -7.09 -10.45
C ALA A 162 -19.10 -8.55 -9.97
N LYS A 163 -18.24 -9.36 -10.58
CA LYS A 163 -18.00 -10.75 -10.14
C LYS A 163 -17.22 -10.82 -8.83
N ALA A 164 -16.43 -9.79 -8.54
CA ALA A 164 -15.69 -9.62 -7.30
C ALA A 164 -15.45 -8.13 -7.03
N THR A 165 -15.35 -7.75 -5.77
CA THR A 165 -15.08 -6.38 -5.34
C THR A 165 -13.89 -6.38 -4.40
N ILE A 166 -12.87 -5.55 -4.72
CA ILE A 166 -11.71 -5.33 -3.86
C ILE A 166 -11.87 -3.95 -3.22
N VAL A 167 -11.90 -3.90 -1.89
CA VAL A 167 -12.01 -2.64 -1.13
C VAL A 167 -10.61 -2.16 -0.78
N CYS A 168 -10.20 -1.04 -1.39
CA CYS A 168 -8.92 -0.38 -1.15
C CYS A 168 -9.15 1.07 -0.69
N ALA A 169 -10.07 1.27 0.26
CA ALA A 169 -10.54 2.58 0.69
C ALA A 169 -9.73 3.18 1.86
N GLY A 170 -8.60 2.57 2.21
CA GLY A 170 -7.81 2.97 3.37
C GLY A 170 -8.38 2.48 4.70
N ASP A 171 -8.05 3.18 5.78
CA ASP A 171 -8.52 2.89 7.12
C ASP A 171 -9.68 3.81 7.54
N PHE A 172 -10.15 3.63 8.76
CA PHE A 172 -11.22 4.45 9.36
C PHE A 172 -10.69 5.54 10.31
N GLY A 173 -9.37 5.76 10.34
CA GLY A 173 -8.73 6.70 11.28
C GLY A 173 -9.22 8.14 11.17
N GLY A 174 -9.59 8.57 9.95
CA GLY A 174 -10.17 9.88 9.69
C GLY A 174 -11.66 10.02 10.03
N ASN A 175 -12.35 8.94 10.40
CA ASN A 175 -13.79 8.95 10.74
C ASN A 175 -14.00 8.85 12.27
N PRO A 176 -14.40 9.95 12.94
CA PRO A 176 -14.58 9.96 14.40
C PRO A 176 -15.58 8.94 14.91
N ASP A 177 -16.71 8.77 14.21
CA ASP A 177 -17.77 7.86 14.61
C ASP A 177 -17.31 6.40 14.53
N MET A 178 -16.68 6.03 13.40
CA MET A 178 -16.11 4.69 13.25
C MET A 178 -15.00 4.39 14.26
N ARG A 179 -14.19 5.39 14.62
CA ARG A 179 -13.18 5.22 15.68
C ARG A 179 -13.80 4.90 17.03
N LEU A 180 -14.87 5.61 17.38
CA LEU A 180 -15.57 5.41 18.63
C LEU A 180 -16.27 4.04 18.69
N ASP A 181 -16.81 3.59 17.56
CA ASP A 181 -17.58 2.35 17.50
C ASP A 181 -16.71 1.09 17.35
N LEU A 182 -15.60 1.19 16.58
CA LEU A 182 -14.80 0.03 16.18
C LEU A 182 -13.54 -0.17 17.00
N SER A 183 -13.11 0.80 17.81
CA SER A 183 -11.88 0.70 18.58
C SER A 183 -11.99 1.27 19.97
N ASP A 184 -12.03 0.40 20.98
CA ASP A 184 -11.98 0.82 22.39
C ASP A 184 -10.68 1.57 22.73
N GLN A 185 -9.58 1.25 22.03
CA GLN A 185 -8.30 1.92 22.23
C GLN A 185 -8.34 3.36 21.72
N MET A 186 -9.07 3.62 20.65
CA MET A 186 -9.16 4.96 20.04
C MET A 186 -10.18 5.87 20.70
N ARG A 187 -11.08 5.34 21.54
CA ARG A 187 -12.08 6.16 22.28
C ARG A 187 -11.44 7.26 23.13
N ASN A 188 -10.28 6.99 23.68
CA ASN A 188 -9.59 7.89 24.59
C ASN A 188 -8.44 8.67 23.93
N LEU A 189 -8.23 8.54 22.63
CA LEU A 189 -7.23 9.30 21.90
C LEU A 189 -7.86 10.57 21.35
N ALA A 190 -7.41 11.71 21.86
CA ALA A 190 -7.82 13.03 21.38
C ALA A 190 -7.34 13.29 19.94
N TRP A 191 -6.33 12.54 19.49
CA TRP A 191 -5.72 12.67 18.17
C TRP A 191 -5.31 11.30 17.66
N SER A 192 -5.64 10.98 16.43
CA SER A 192 -5.18 9.77 15.75
C SER A 192 -4.42 10.16 14.49
N TYR A 193 -3.42 9.39 14.18
CA TYR A 193 -2.72 9.43 12.89
C TYR A 193 -3.62 8.83 11.82
N GLY A 194 -4.78 9.43 11.61
CA GLY A 194 -5.63 9.13 10.50
C GLY A 194 -5.50 10.25 9.50
N SER A 195 -5.51 9.96 8.25
CA SER A 195 -5.59 10.98 7.23
C SER A 195 -6.88 11.77 7.44
N ASP A 196 -6.77 13.07 7.65
CA ASP A 196 -7.89 14.01 7.53
C ASP A 196 -8.32 14.16 6.06
N ARG A 197 -8.45 13.03 5.33
CA ARG A 197 -8.62 12.98 3.89
C ARG A 197 -9.93 12.35 3.52
#